data_0a817856f6d5377b5a730ad3329eedcf
#
_entry.id   0a817856f6d5377b5a730ad3329eedcf
#
_cell.length_a   1.000
_cell.length_b   1.000
_cell.length_c   1.000
_cell.angle_alpha   90.00
_cell.angle_beta   90.00
_cell.angle_gamma   90.00
#
_symmetry.space_group_name_H-M   'P 1'
#
loop_
_entity.id
_entity.type
_entity.pdbx_description
1 polymer ?
#
loop_
_entity_poly.entity_id
_entity_poly.type
_entity_poly.pdbx_seq_one_letter_code
_entity_poly.pdbx_strand_id
1 'polypeptide(L)'
;MHPRFETAFAQLPAALQAALAPLIADTYFPAMLSAEQVADVRRQSGLDDDALAFALLPLAAACAQTEISHFNVGAVARGLSGNLYFGGNMEFRGAAMQQTIHAEQSAITHAWMRGETGLAAITVNYTPCGHCRQFMNELNSGLTLRINLPGRAPSQLGDYLPDAFARAILISKR
;
A
#
# COMPACT_ATOMS: atom_id res chain seq x y z
N MET A 1 -6.88 19.96 -3.71
CA MET A 1 -5.90 18.88 -3.42
C MET A 1 -5.08 19.28 -2.20
N HIS A 2 -4.80 18.32 -1.31
CA HIS A 2 -3.92 18.59 -0.16
C HIS A 2 -2.49 18.82 -0.65
N PRO A 3 -1.73 19.83 -0.13
CA PRO A 3 -0.38 20.18 -0.60
C PRO A 3 0.62 19.03 -0.66
N ARG A 4 0.51 18.05 0.25
CA ARG A 4 1.39 16.87 0.25
C ARG A 4 1.41 16.10 -1.08
N PHE A 5 0.32 16.14 -1.84
CA PHE A 5 0.20 15.38 -3.08
C PHE A 5 0.64 16.15 -4.33
N GLU A 6 0.80 17.46 -4.27
CA GLU A 6 1.02 18.32 -5.45
C GLU A 6 2.26 17.88 -6.25
N THR A 7 3.39 17.71 -5.59
CA THR A 7 4.64 17.31 -6.27
C THR A 7 4.53 15.91 -6.89
N ALA A 8 3.99 14.96 -6.14
CA ALA A 8 3.84 13.58 -6.63
C ALA A 8 2.81 13.51 -7.77
N PHE A 9 1.71 14.25 -7.67
CA PHE A 9 0.69 14.32 -8.70
C PHE A 9 1.22 14.93 -10.00
N ALA A 10 2.00 16.01 -9.93
CA ALA A 10 2.58 16.66 -11.11
C ALA A 10 3.55 15.75 -11.89
N GLN A 11 4.09 14.71 -11.24
CA GLN A 11 4.99 13.75 -11.88
C GLN A 11 4.28 12.57 -12.56
N LEU A 12 2.97 12.42 -12.36
CA LEU A 12 2.21 11.32 -12.95
C LEU A 12 2.05 11.54 -14.48
N PRO A 13 1.86 10.46 -15.26
CA PRO A 13 1.49 10.57 -16.67
C PRO A 13 0.21 11.41 -16.87
N ALA A 14 0.15 12.21 -17.92
CA ALA A 14 -0.96 13.15 -18.15
C ALA A 14 -2.35 12.49 -18.14
N ALA A 15 -2.49 11.29 -18.73
CA ALA A 15 -3.76 10.56 -18.71
C ALA A 15 -4.18 10.17 -17.27
N LEU A 16 -3.21 9.78 -16.44
CA LEU A 16 -3.48 9.45 -15.04
C LEU A 16 -3.78 10.71 -14.21
N GLN A 17 -3.08 11.81 -14.46
CA GLN A 17 -3.42 13.10 -13.85
C GLN A 17 -4.86 13.50 -14.16
N ALA A 18 -5.27 13.43 -15.43
CA ALA A 18 -6.63 13.77 -15.84
C ALA A 18 -7.69 12.90 -15.14
N ALA A 19 -7.44 11.59 -15.04
CA ALA A 19 -8.35 10.65 -14.38
C ALA A 19 -8.44 10.85 -12.86
N LEU A 20 -7.34 11.23 -12.21
CA LEU A 20 -7.27 11.39 -10.76
C LEU A 20 -7.66 12.79 -10.27
N ALA A 21 -7.51 13.82 -11.10
CA ALA A 21 -7.74 15.22 -10.70
C ALA A 21 -9.06 15.43 -9.95
N PRO A 22 -10.22 14.95 -10.43
CA PRO A 22 -11.49 15.15 -9.72
C PRO A 22 -11.56 14.41 -8.38
N LEU A 23 -10.82 13.29 -8.23
CA LEU A 23 -10.85 12.44 -7.04
C LEU A 23 -9.99 13.00 -5.90
N ILE A 24 -8.87 13.65 -6.24
CA ILE A 24 -7.93 14.20 -5.26
C ILE A 24 -8.01 15.72 -5.14
N ALA A 25 -8.99 16.34 -5.79
CA ALA A 25 -9.23 17.81 -5.71
C ALA A 25 -9.55 18.25 -4.28
N ASP A 26 -10.22 17.40 -3.49
CA ASP A 26 -10.53 17.67 -2.10
C ASP A 26 -9.25 17.60 -1.23
N THR A 27 -9.12 18.57 -0.32
CA THR A 27 -8.04 18.56 0.70
C THR A 27 -8.18 17.40 1.68
N TYR A 28 -9.38 16.86 1.83
CA TYR A 28 -9.69 15.71 2.68
C TYR A 28 -9.70 14.38 1.91
N PHE A 29 -9.01 14.31 0.76
CA PHE A 29 -8.85 13.05 0.03
C PHE A 29 -8.42 11.91 1.01
N PRO A 30 -9.21 10.82 1.10
CA PRO A 30 -9.03 9.81 2.14
C PRO A 30 -7.84 8.87 1.90
N ALA A 31 -6.96 9.17 0.95
CA ALA A 31 -5.84 8.33 0.53
C ALA A 31 -6.27 6.90 0.16
N MET A 32 -7.43 6.79 -0.51
CA MET A 32 -7.95 5.55 -1.08
C MET A 32 -8.75 5.83 -2.34
N LEU A 33 -8.90 4.80 -3.17
CA LEU A 33 -9.82 4.79 -4.30
C LEU A 33 -10.81 3.63 -4.12
N SER A 34 -12.11 3.88 -4.31
CA SER A 34 -13.11 2.80 -4.35
C SER A 34 -12.92 1.94 -5.61
N ALA A 35 -13.47 0.73 -5.61
CA ALA A 35 -13.43 -0.18 -6.76
C ALA A 35 -14.01 0.47 -8.03
N GLU A 36 -15.06 1.26 -7.90
CA GLU A 36 -15.65 2.03 -9.01
C GLU A 36 -14.67 3.07 -9.53
N GLN A 37 -14.07 3.86 -8.64
CA GLN A 37 -13.06 4.86 -9.01
C GLN A 37 -11.82 4.21 -9.65
N VAL A 38 -11.39 3.05 -9.14
CA VAL A 38 -10.28 2.26 -9.72
C VAL A 38 -10.63 1.83 -11.14
N ALA A 39 -11.83 1.30 -11.37
CA ALA A 39 -12.29 0.90 -12.71
C ALA A 39 -12.32 2.08 -13.67
N ASP A 40 -12.77 3.25 -13.22
CA ASP A 40 -12.83 4.46 -14.03
C ASP A 40 -11.44 5.00 -14.36
N VAL A 41 -10.54 5.06 -13.38
CA VAL A 41 -9.15 5.49 -13.58
C VAL A 41 -8.43 4.55 -14.55
N ARG A 42 -8.61 3.23 -14.41
CA ARG A 42 -8.03 2.24 -15.34
C ARG A 42 -8.52 2.44 -16.76
N ARG A 43 -9.84 2.63 -16.94
CA ARG A 43 -10.43 2.85 -18.26
C ARG A 43 -9.87 4.11 -18.94
N GLN A 44 -9.69 5.18 -18.19
CA GLN A 44 -9.18 6.45 -18.70
C GLN A 44 -7.68 6.45 -18.95
N SER A 45 -6.90 5.78 -18.10
CA SER A 45 -5.45 5.73 -18.19
C SER A 45 -4.91 4.59 -19.04
N GLY A 46 -5.71 3.56 -19.32
CA GLY A 46 -5.29 2.34 -20.03
C GLY A 46 -4.42 1.40 -19.18
N LEU A 47 -4.25 1.65 -17.89
CA LEU A 47 -3.43 0.84 -17.00
C LEU A 47 -4.20 -0.38 -16.49
N ASP A 48 -3.51 -1.50 -16.32
CA ASP A 48 -4.02 -2.64 -15.56
C ASP A 48 -3.91 -2.40 -14.04
N ASP A 49 -4.36 -3.36 -13.23
CA ASP A 49 -4.36 -3.23 -11.77
C ASP A 49 -2.98 -3.01 -11.17
N ASP A 50 -1.98 -3.75 -11.66
CA ASP A 50 -0.64 -3.67 -11.11
C ASP A 50 0.08 -2.42 -11.59
N ALA A 51 -0.04 -2.06 -12.87
CA ALA A 51 0.52 -0.84 -13.44
C ALA A 51 -0.07 0.40 -12.76
N LEU A 52 -1.39 0.40 -12.48
CA LEU A 52 -2.03 1.47 -11.72
C LEU A 52 -1.46 1.56 -10.30
N ALA A 53 -1.37 0.42 -9.59
CA ALA A 53 -0.82 0.41 -8.23
C ALA A 53 0.62 0.94 -8.18
N PHE A 54 1.46 0.57 -9.15
CA PHE A 54 2.81 1.11 -9.29
C PHE A 54 2.81 2.63 -9.55
N ALA A 55 1.95 3.09 -10.47
CA ALA A 55 1.85 4.50 -10.80
C ALA A 55 1.37 5.37 -9.63
N LEU A 56 0.63 4.78 -8.69
CA LEU A 56 0.12 5.46 -7.48
C LEU A 56 1.11 5.47 -6.31
N LEU A 57 2.22 4.73 -6.37
CA LEU A 57 3.21 4.70 -5.29
C LEU A 57 3.76 6.09 -4.89
N PRO A 58 4.02 7.04 -5.81
CA PRO A 58 4.43 8.39 -5.42
C PRO A 58 3.39 9.12 -4.54
N LEU A 59 2.10 8.94 -4.82
CA LEU A 59 1.03 9.50 -3.99
C LEU A 59 0.95 8.80 -2.63
N ALA A 60 1.14 7.48 -2.58
CA ALA A 60 1.21 6.75 -1.33
C ALA A 60 2.42 7.19 -0.49
N ALA A 61 3.60 7.35 -1.10
CA ALA A 61 4.81 7.86 -0.44
C ALA A 61 4.65 9.31 0.05
N ALA A 62 3.80 10.12 -0.60
CA ALA A 62 3.47 11.47 -0.14
C ALA A 62 2.66 11.47 1.18
N CYS A 63 2.12 10.33 1.60
CA CYS A 63 1.50 10.15 2.93
C CYS A 63 2.53 9.96 4.05
N ALA A 64 3.82 9.74 3.73
CA ALA A 64 4.86 9.49 4.72
C ALA A 64 5.13 10.71 5.62
N GLN A 65 5.51 10.44 6.86
CA GLN A 65 5.97 11.44 7.84
C GLN A 65 7.36 11.03 8.34
N THR A 66 8.40 11.52 7.69
CA THR A 66 9.78 11.07 7.86
C THR A 66 10.73 12.24 8.15
N GLU A 67 10.41 13.00 9.20
CA GLU A 67 11.18 14.19 9.59
C GLU A 67 12.62 13.87 10.02
N ILE A 68 12.93 12.61 10.30
CA ILE A 68 14.25 12.18 10.80
C ILE A 68 15.12 11.68 9.64
N SER A 69 14.61 10.68 8.88
CA SER A 69 15.39 10.04 7.82
C SER A 69 15.18 10.65 6.45
N HIS A 70 14.08 11.36 6.23
CA HIS A 70 13.60 11.81 4.92
C HIS A 70 13.42 10.66 3.90
N PHE A 71 13.27 9.42 4.40
CA PHE A 71 13.13 8.22 3.59
C PHE A 71 11.66 7.83 3.47
N ASN A 72 11.01 8.27 2.39
CA ASN A 72 9.59 8.05 2.16
C ASN A 72 9.33 6.69 1.51
N VAL A 73 8.63 5.83 2.22
CA VAL A 73 8.12 4.56 1.70
C VAL A 73 6.62 4.72 1.43
N GLY A 74 6.21 4.29 0.24
CA GLY A 74 4.79 4.23 -0.14
C GLY A 74 4.37 2.78 -0.39
N ALA A 75 3.17 2.44 0.04
CA ALA A 75 2.53 1.17 -0.25
C ALA A 75 1.09 1.39 -0.73
N VAL A 76 0.67 0.57 -1.68
CA VAL A 76 -0.71 0.52 -2.18
C VAL A 76 -1.23 -0.90 -1.96
N ALA A 77 -2.19 -1.06 -1.04
CA ALA A 77 -2.86 -2.32 -0.80
C ALA A 77 -4.13 -2.40 -1.67
N ARG A 78 -4.28 -3.50 -2.41
CA ARG A 78 -5.48 -3.80 -3.17
C ARG A 78 -6.34 -4.79 -2.39
N GLY A 79 -7.52 -4.35 -1.96
CA GLY A 79 -8.52 -5.18 -1.29
C GLY A 79 -9.13 -6.22 -2.22
N LEU A 80 -9.73 -7.26 -1.64
CA LEU A 80 -10.55 -8.23 -2.38
C LEU A 80 -11.79 -7.57 -2.99
N SER A 81 -12.25 -6.46 -2.43
CA SER A 81 -13.31 -5.60 -3.00
C SER A 81 -12.92 -4.89 -4.29
N GLY A 82 -11.61 -4.80 -4.59
CA GLY A 82 -11.07 -3.98 -5.68
C GLY A 82 -10.70 -2.54 -5.27
N ASN A 83 -10.95 -2.14 -4.03
CA ASN A 83 -10.50 -0.85 -3.52
C ASN A 83 -8.97 -0.81 -3.43
N LEU A 84 -8.40 0.41 -3.58
CA LEU A 84 -6.98 0.67 -3.33
C LEU A 84 -6.80 1.56 -2.11
N TYR A 85 -5.91 1.17 -1.22
CA TYR A 85 -5.60 1.87 0.03
C TYR A 85 -4.13 2.28 0.06
N PHE A 86 -3.87 3.57 0.31
CA PHE A 86 -2.51 4.10 0.36
C PHE A 86 -1.98 4.04 1.79
N GLY A 87 -0.70 3.76 1.91
CA GLY A 87 0.06 3.81 3.15
C GLY A 87 1.41 4.49 2.96
N GLY A 88 1.79 5.28 3.93
CA GLY A 88 3.12 5.87 4.06
C GLY A 88 3.73 5.52 5.41
N ASN A 89 5.05 5.50 5.50
CA ASN A 89 5.72 5.26 6.78
C ASN A 89 5.69 6.52 7.67
N MET A 90 5.71 6.28 8.99
CA MET A 90 5.72 7.35 10.00
C MET A 90 6.84 7.10 10.99
N GLU A 91 7.64 8.14 11.26
CA GLU A 91 8.71 8.13 12.23
C GLU A 91 8.30 8.86 13.50
N PHE A 92 8.77 8.38 14.63
CA PHE A 92 8.56 9.01 15.93
C PHE A 92 9.89 9.32 16.59
N ARG A 93 10.08 10.56 17.03
CA ARG A 93 11.31 10.99 17.71
C ARG A 93 11.55 10.16 18.96
N GLY A 94 12.76 9.62 19.09
CA GLY A 94 13.16 8.78 20.24
C GLY A 94 12.67 7.33 20.17
N ALA A 95 11.93 6.93 19.11
CA ALA A 95 11.52 5.55 18.92
C ALA A 95 12.56 4.76 18.13
N ALA A 96 12.69 3.46 18.45
CA ALA A 96 13.46 2.54 17.61
C ALA A 96 12.69 2.25 16.31
N MET A 97 13.40 1.81 15.25
CA MET A 97 12.80 1.56 13.92
C MET A 97 11.58 0.64 13.98
N GLN A 98 11.62 -0.41 14.79
CA GLN A 98 10.49 -1.35 14.94
C GLN A 98 9.29 -0.77 15.70
N GLN A 99 9.43 0.42 16.30
CA GLN A 99 8.34 1.13 16.99
C GLN A 99 7.70 2.20 16.12
N THR A 100 8.17 2.36 14.88
CA THR A 100 7.59 3.23 13.87
C THR A 100 6.48 2.50 13.12
N ILE A 101 5.69 3.22 12.31
CA ILE A 101 4.70 2.60 11.43
C ILE A 101 5.32 2.50 10.04
N HIS A 102 5.33 1.30 9.46
CA HIS A 102 5.80 1.10 8.10
C HIS A 102 4.66 1.30 7.08
N ALA A 103 5.01 1.62 5.85
CA ALA A 103 4.03 1.93 4.81
C ALA A 103 3.06 0.76 4.55
N GLU A 104 3.58 -0.47 4.54
CA GLU A 104 2.78 -1.67 4.37
C GLU A 104 1.78 -1.84 5.52
N GLN A 105 2.23 -1.61 6.75
CA GLN A 105 1.37 -1.68 7.94
C GLN A 105 0.25 -0.63 7.86
N SER A 106 0.57 0.60 7.48
CA SER A 106 -0.43 1.67 7.38
C SER A 106 -1.45 1.38 6.26
N ALA A 107 -1.02 0.89 5.10
CA ALA A 107 -1.91 0.53 4.00
C ALA A 107 -2.87 -0.62 4.38
N ILE A 108 -2.35 -1.65 5.04
CA ILE A 108 -3.14 -2.81 5.49
C ILE A 108 -4.13 -2.42 6.60
N THR A 109 -3.66 -1.64 7.58
CA THR A 109 -4.52 -1.14 8.66
C THR A 109 -5.63 -0.24 8.09
N HIS A 110 -5.30 0.62 7.11
CA HIS A 110 -6.28 1.44 6.41
C HIS A 110 -7.36 0.57 5.74
N ALA A 111 -6.97 -0.45 4.99
CA ALA A 111 -7.89 -1.38 4.36
C ALA A 111 -8.80 -2.06 5.40
N TRP A 112 -8.22 -2.55 6.48
CA TRP A 112 -8.95 -3.24 7.53
C TRP A 112 -9.96 -2.34 8.24
N MET A 113 -9.58 -1.10 8.57
CA MET A 113 -10.47 -0.11 9.18
C MET A 113 -11.64 0.29 8.27
N ARG A 114 -11.51 0.06 6.95
CA ARG A 114 -12.57 0.27 5.94
C ARG A 114 -13.40 -0.98 5.68
N GLY A 115 -13.18 -2.06 6.43
CA GLY A 115 -13.98 -3.29 6.35
C GLY A 115 -13.54 -4.29 5.30
N GLU A 116 -12.30 -4.17 4.78
CA GLU A 116 -11.76 -5.21 3.89
C GLU A 116 -11.62 -6.53 4.63
N THR A 117 -12.00 -7.61 3.96
CA THR A 117 -11.92 -8.97 4.49
C THR A 117 -10.62 -9.68 4.13
N GLY A 118 -9.83 -9.10 3.22
CA GLY A 118 -8.54 -9.60 2.78
C GLY A 118 -7.96 -8.75 1.66
N LEU A 119 -6.70 -9.00 1.33
CA LEU A 119 -6.00 -8.31 0.27
C LEU A 119 -5.67 -9.24 -0.89
N ALA A 120 -5.83 -8.76 -2.11
CA ALA A 120 -5.41 -9.42 -3.33
C ALA A 120 -3.92 -9.21 -3.62
N ALA A 121 -3.42 -8.01 -3.34
CA ALA A 121 -2.02 -7.66 -3.58
C ALA A 121 -1.59 -6.48 -2.70
N ILE A 122 -0.28 -6.36 -2.50
CA ILE A 122 0.35 -5.14 -2.01
C ILE A 122 1.49 -4.75 -2.95
N THR A 123 1.51 -3.48 -3.34
CA THR A 123 2.57 -2.87 -4.14
C THR A 123 3.33 -1.90 -3.25
N VAL A 124 4.65 -2.01 -3.21
CA VAL A 124 5.50 -1.16 -2.36
C VAL A 124 6.77 -0.78 -3.09
N ASN A 125 7.29 0.43 -2.86
CA ASN A 125 8.46 0.94 -3.59
C ASN A 125 9.80 0.33 -3.13
N TYR A 126 9.84 -0.34 -1.97
CA TYR A 126 11.02 -1.07 -1.46
C TYR A 126 10.65 -2.47 -0.97
N THR A 127 11.64 -3.35 -0.90
CA THR A 127 11.43 -4.72 -0.40
C THR A 127 10.95 -4.68 1.07
N PRO A 128 9.83 -5.34 1.40
CA PRO A 128 9.31 -5.40 2.76
C PRO A 128 10.33 -5.96 3.75
N CYS A 129 10.48 -5.30 4.90
CA CYS A 129 11.32 -5.80 5.98
C CYS A 129 10.70 -7.05 6.66
N GLY A 130 11.47 -7.76 7.48
CA GLY A 130 10.97 -8.96 8.18
C GLY A 130 9.72 -8.70 9.03
N HIS A 131 9.65 -7.53 9.69
CA HIS A 131 8.48 -7.13 10.47
C HIS A 131 7.22 -6.97 9.59
N CYS A 132 7.34 -6.30 8.43
CA CYS A 132 6.22 -6.16 7.50
C CYS A 132 5.78 -7.48 6.89
N ARG A 133 6.72 -8.39 6.58
CA ARG A 133 6.39 -9.72 6.06
C ARG A 133 5.55 -10.50 7.07
N GLN A 134 5.95 -10.53 8.33
CA GLN A 134 5.18 -11.19 9.39
C GLN A 134 3.84 -10.49 9.62
N PHE A 135 3.80 -9.15 9.64
CA PHE A 135 2.57 -8.39 9.77
C PHE A 135 1.56 -8.70 8.65
N MET A 136 2.03 -8.78 7.41
CA MET A 136 1.20 -9.19 6.26
C MET A 136 0.63 -10.60 6.44
N ASN A 137 1.43 -11.54 6.96
CA ASN A 137 0.99 -12.91 7.20
C ASN A 137 -0.09 -13.01 8.28
N GLU A 138 -0.04 -12.17 9.32
CA GLU A 138 -1.01 -12.18 10.43
C GLU A 138 -2.42 -11.71 10.00
N LEU A 139 -2.51 -10.76 9.08
CA LEU A 139 -3.75 -10.04 8.75
C LEU A 139 -4.39 -10.50 7.43
N ASN A 140 -3.79 -11.42 6.73
CA ASN A 140 -4.27 -11.86 5.41
C ASN A 140 -4.46 -13.37 5.36
N SER A 141 -4.92 -13.85 4.20
CA SER A 141 -5.14 -15.26 3.89
C SER A 141 -3.85 -16.10 3.84
N GLY A 142 -2.78 -15.64 4.49
CA GLY A 142 -1.51 -16.33 4.57
C GLY A 142 -0.52 -15.95 3.46
N LEU A 143 0.36 -16.89 3.16
CA LEU A 143 1.55 -16.68 2.33
C LEU A 143 1.28 -16.48 0.83
N THR A 144 0.01 -16.54 0.41
CA THR A 144 -0.40 -16.35 -1.00
C THR A 144 -0.64 -14.89 -1.39
N LEU A 145 -0.53 -13.94 -0.44
CA LEU A 145 -0.63 -12.52 -0.74
C LEU A 145 0.39 -12.12 -1.80
N ARG A 146 -0.08 -11.53 -2.90
CA ARG A 146 0.78 -11.06 -3.99
C ARG A 146 1.56 -9.83 -3.58
N ILE A 147 2.87 -9.86 -3.78
CA ILE A 147 3.80 -8.77 -3.51
C ILE A 147 4.33 -8.24 -4.83
N ASN A 148 4.12 -6.95 -5.09
CA ASN A 148 4.61 -6.25 -6.28
C ASN A 148 5.72 -5.27 -5.88
N LEU A 149 6.90 -5.42 -6.51
CA LEU A 149 8.07 -4.57 -6.29
C LEU A 149 8.55 -3.99 -7.63
N PRO A 150 9.01 -2.73 -7.67
CA PRO A 150 9.54 -2.14 -8.89
C PRO A 150 10.67 -2.97 -9.49
N GLY A 151 10.60 -3.20 -10.81
CA GLY A 151 11.63 -3.93 -11.55
C GLY A 151 11.72 -5.42 -11.25
N ARG A 152 10.76 -6.01 -10.55
CA ARG A 152 10.68 -7.45 -10.27
C ARG A 152 9.38 -8.05 -10.80
N ALA A 153 9.43 -9.32 -11.17
CA ALA A 153 8.22 -10.09 -11.40
C ALA A 153 7.40 -10.17 -10.11
N PRO A 154 6.06 -10.16 -10.18
CA PRO A 154 5.21 -10.39 -9.03
C PRO A 154 5.53 -11.72 -8.36
N SER A 155 5.53 -11.74 -7.03
CA SER A 155 5.80 -12.91 -6.21
C SER A 155 4.77 -13.04 -5.10
N GLN A 156 4.83 -14.11 -4.33
CA GLN A 156 3.96 -14.31 -3.17
C GLN A 156 4.70 -13.98 -1.88
N LEU A 157 3.96 -13.67 -0.83
CA LEU A 157 4.54 -13.42 0.50
C LEU A 157 5.40 -14.62 0.97
N GLY A 158 4.99 -15.85 0.63
CA GLY A 158 5.75 -17.06 0.94
C GLY A 158 7.17 -17.09 0.38
N ASP A 159 7.42 -16.43 -0.75
CA ASP A 159 8.76 -16.33 -1.32
C ASP A 159 9.70 -15.46 -0.45
N TYR A 160 9.12 -14.56 0.35
CA TYR A 160 9.84 -13.65 1.25
C TYR A 160 9.80 -14.10 2.72
N LEU A 161 8.95 -15.07 3.06
CA LEU A 161 8.72 -15.55 4.43
C LEU A 161 8.52 -17.08 4.42
N PRO A 162 9.54 -17.87 4.01
CA PRO A 162 9.40 -19.33 3.84
C PRO A 162 9.09 -20.06 5.15
N ASP A 163 9.64 -19.60 6.28
CA ASP A 163 9.47 -20.21 7.61
C ASP A 163 8.57 -19.29 8.48
N ALA A 164 7.40 -18.93 7.94
CA ALA A 164 6.49 -18.03 8.63
C ALA A 164 5.99 -18.59 9.96
N PHE A 165 6.01 -17.77 11.01
CA PHE A 165 5.25 -18.07 12.21
C PHE A 165 3.76 -18.05 11.89
N ALA A 166 3.11 -19.20 12.02
CA ALA A 166 1.70 -19.36 11.67
C ALA A 166 0.82 -19.39 12.93
N ARG A 167 -0.25 -18.62 12.91
CA ARG A 167 -1.26 -18.59 13.98
C ARG A 167 -1.86 -19.98 14.29
N ALA A 168 -1.90 -20.86 13.29
CA ALA A 168 -2.35 -22.26 13.45
C ALA A 168 -1.57 -23.02 14.53
N ILE A 169 -0.28 -22.68 14.77
CA ILE A 169 0.54 -23.28 15.81
C ILE A 169 -0.01 -22.99 17.22
N LEU A 170 -0.65 -21.84 17.41
CA LEU A 170 -1.22 -21.45 18.71
C LEU A 170 -2.60 -22.09 18.96
N ILE A 171 -3.33 -22.46 17.92
CA ILE A 171 -4.69 -23.00 18.01
C ILE A 171 -4.66 -24.53 18.19
N SER A 172 -3.67 -25.22 17.65
CA SER A 172 -3.54 -26.68 17.72
C SER A 172 -3.15 -27.23 19.10
N LYS A 173 -2.88 -26.35 20.07
CA LYS A 173 -2.50 -26.71 21.46
C LYS A 173 -3.60 -26.47 22.50
N ARG A 174 -4.85 -26.27 22.07
CA ARG A 174 -6.01 -26.18 22.96
C ARG A 174 -6.89 -27.40 22.86
#